data_adbee0e188cee2f61356f6e082e057c3
#
_entry.id   adbee0e188cee2f61356f6e082e057c3
#
_cell.length_a   1.000
_cell.length_b   1.000
_cell.length_c   1.000
_cell.angle_alpha   90.00
_cell.angle_beta   90.00
_cell.angle_gamma   90.00
#
_symmetry.space_group_name_H-M   'P 1'
#
loop_
_entity.id
_entity.type
_entity.pdbx_description
1 polymer ?
#
loop_
_entity_poly.entity_id
_entity_poly.type
_entity_poly.pdbx_seq_one_letter_code
_entity_poly.pdbx_strand_id
1 'polypeptide(L)'
;VVADAGTLSQPVTGTAAGVPFLALPPANGDVPAPLVLGLHAFEPPRAEAALAGTAPMAPLPAWRVYLGLPLFGARLPEGGVAEVNRRGERDYLVELFGPVVEEAAAELHRVTAELRSTFPVTDAPVGLVGVGAGASAVLLNLAEGHLPVSAAAVINPVVDPALVIAARERHTGAHYEWTEQAWNTRGWLDFGSRAEEVSRDGVPLLVVSGGRDEVVPPEHGRALHDALAAHVPEHALRHIVVPDLAHSIGPEPGLRPGPLTPAGVLTDRALTEWFHLHLTSSSQVRGAGEA
;
A
#
# COMPACT_ATOMS: atom_id res chain seq x y z
N VAL A 1 6.85 24.95 -10.56
CA VAL A 1 7.19 24.76 -11.98
C VAL A 1 6.09 23.90 -12.57
N VAL A 2 5.22 24.49 -13.40
CA VAL A 2 4.18 23.75 -14.14
C VAL A 2 4.94 22.89 -15.17
N ALA A 3 4.82 21.56 -15.08
CA ALA A 3 5.44 20.66 -16.04
C ALA A 3 4.82 20.88 -17.43
N ASP A 4 5.66 21.05 -18.43
CA ASP A 4 5.27 21.24 -19.83
C ASP A 4 4.58 19.93 -20.33
N ALA A 5 3.45 20.06 -21.04
CA ALA A 5 2.63 18.94 -21.51
C ALA A 5 3.39 17.89 -22.34
N GLY A 6 4.56 18.25 -22.90
CA GLY A 6 5.44 17.31 -23.61
C GLY A 6 6.24 16.34 -22.72
N THR A 7 6.32 16.58 -21.40
CA THR A 7 7.14 15.81 -20.45
C THR A 7 6.34 14.73 -19.70
N LEU A 8 5.01 14.70 -19.85
CA LEU A 8 4.10 13.83 -19.08
C LEU A 8 4.05 12.37 -19.56
N SER A 9 4.79 11.99 -20.59
CA SER A 9 4.85 10.61 -21.13
C SER A 9 5.94 9.75 -20.49
N GLN A 10 6.76 10.30 -19.58
CA GLN A 10 7.88 9.60 -18.93
C GLN A 10 7.69 9.55 -17.41
N PRO A 11 8.32 8.58 -16.73
CA PRO A 11 8.36 8.54 -15.28
C PRO A 11 8.94 9.84 -14.70
N VAL A 12 8.33 10.34 -13.62
CA VAL A 12 8.77 11.56 -12.91
C VAL A 12 9.10 11.19 -11.46
N THR A 13 10.27 11.64 -11.00
CA THR A 13 10.64 11.53 -9.57
C THR A 13 10.63 12.90 -8.92
N GLY A 14 10.30 12.95 -7.63
CA GLY A 14 10.26 14.19 -6.88
C GLY A 14 9.93 13.98 -5.42
N THR A 15 9.51 15.06 -4.76
CA THR A 15 8.95 15.03 -3.40
C THR A 15 7.62 15.76 -3.39
N ALA A 16 6.64 15.22 -2.65
CA ALA A 16 5.36 15.86 -2.38
C ALA A 16 5.13 15.87 -0.87
N ALA A 17 4.90 17.05 -0.29
CA ALA A 17 4.81 17.26 1.16
C ALA A 17 5.99 16.64 1.96
N GLY A 18 7.19 16.68 1.35
CA GLY A 18 8.40 16.08 1.93
C GLY A 18 8.54 14.56 1.73
N VAL A 19 7.57 13.89 1.09
CA VAL A 19 7.60 12.45 0.80
C VAL A 19 8.17 12.21 -0.60
N PRO A 20 9.25 11.43 -0.75
CA PRO A 20 9.79 11.05 -2.06
C PRO A 20 8.77 10.22 -2.85
N PHE A 21 8.71 10.45 -4.15
CA PHE A 21 7.84 9.68 -5.02
C PHE A 21 8.47 9.35 -6.38
N LEU A 22 7.92 8.31 -7.01
CA LEU A 22 8.04 8.01 -8.43
C LEU A 22 6.64 7.96 -9.05
N ALA A 23 6.36 8.80 -10.03
CA ALA A 23 5.09 8.87 -10.75
C ALA A 23 5.21 8.27 -12.15
N LEU A 24 4.26 7.40 -12.51
CA LEU A 24 4.08 6.85 -13.84
C LEU A 24 2.83 7.47 -14.48
N PRO A 25 2.93 7.96 -15.75
CA PRO A 25 1.82 8.62 -16.42
C PRO A 25 0.70 7.63 -16.81
N PRO A 26 -0.54 8.12 -17.06
CA PRO A 26 -1.65 7.30 -17.55
C PRO A 26 -1.31 6.56 -18.85
N ALA A 27 -1.78 5.30 -18.98
CA ALA A 27 -1.49 4.45 -20.15
C ALA A 27 -1.96 5.04 -21.49
N ASN A 28 -3.09 5.75 -21.48
CA ASN A 28 -3.70 6.35 -22.67
C ASN A 28 -3.23 7.79 -22.95
N GLY A 29 -2.40 8.35 -22.05
CA GLY A 29 -1.97 9.74 -22.13
C GLY A 29 -3.07 10.77 -21.87
N ASP A 30 -4.30 10.34 -21.52
CA ASP A 30 -5.41 11.24 -21.22
C ASP A 30 -5.18 11.96 -19.90
N VAL A 31 -5.39 13.24 -19.91
CA VAL A 31 -5.28 14.10 -18.74
C VAL A 31 -6.43 15.12 -18.73
N PRO A 32 -7.01 15.46 -17.59
CA PRO A 32 -6.72 14.92 -16.23
C PRO A 32 -7.15 13.45 -16.06
N ALA A 33 -6.42 12.70 -15.22
CA ALA A 33 -6.67 11.28 -14.97
C ALA A 33 -6.78 10.98 -13.46
N PRO A 34 -7.42 9.86 -13.06
CA PRO A 34 -7.44 9.40 -11.68
C PRO A 34 -6.03 9.18 -11.10
N LEU A 35 -5.92 9.18 -9.78
CA LEU A 35 -4.66 8.94 -9.05
C LEU A 35 -4.72 7.63 -8.28
N VAL A 36 -3.69 6.81 -8.41
CA VAL A 36 -3.41 5.65 -7.55
C VAL A 36 -2.10 5.89 -6.81
N LEU A 37 -2.14 5.77 -5.47
CA LEU A 37 -0.95 5.86 -4.62
C LEU A 37 -0.50 4.46 -4.22
N GLY A 38 0.81 4.18 -4.32
CA GLY A 38 1.43 2.91 -3.96
C GLY A 38 2.38 3.06 -2.77
N LEU A 39 2.26 2.17 -1.78
CA LEU A 39 3.10 2.11 -0.58
C LEU A 39 3.87 0.79 -0.54
N HIS A 40 5.21 0.86 -0.49
CA HIS A 40 6.07 -0.32 -0.48
C HIS A 40 6.12 -1.01 0.89
N ALA A 41 6.91 -2.09 1.01
CA ALA A 41 7.09 -2.87 2.24
C ALA A 41 8.44 -2.56 2.93
N PHE A 42 8.70 -3.25 4.05
CA PHE A 42 10.01 -3.34 4.69
C PHE A 42 10.89 -4.36 3.98
N GLU A 43 10.29 -5.41 3.47
CA GLU A 43 10.88 -6.43 2.57
C GLU A 43 10.83 -5.94 1.11
N PRO A 44 11.59 -6.54 0.18
CA PRO A 44 11.49 -6.16 -1.22
C PRO A 44 10.06 -6.22 -1.80
N PRO A 45 9.59 -5.14 -2.41
CA PRO A 45 10.23 -3.87 -2.73
C PRO A 45 10.33 -2.91 -1.54
N ARG A 46 11.53 -2.30 -1.32
CA ARG A 46 11.84 -1.42 -0.17
C ARG A 46 11.94 0.06 -0.53
N ALA A 47 11.50 0.40 -1.72
CA ALA A 47 11.55 1.77 -2.23
C ALA A 47 10.43 1.98 -3.25
N GLU A 48 10.06 3.24 -3.46
CA GLU A 48 9.07 3.67 -4.45
C GLU A 48 9.40 3.19 -5.87
N ALA A 49 10.67 3.31 -6.28
CA ALA A 49 11.11 2.86 -7.59
C ALA A 49 11.05 1.34 -7.77
N ALA A 50 11.37 0.57 -6.70
CA ALA A 50 11.29 -0.88 -6.74
C ALA A 50 9.82 -1.35 -6.80
N LEU A 51 8.91 -0.70 -6.05
CA LEU A 51 7.48 -1.01 -6.12
C LEU A 51 6.90 -0.67 -7.50
N ALA A 52 7.29 0.47 -8.09
CA ALA A 52 6.89 0.83 -9.45
C ALA A 52 7.34 -0.21 -10.50
N GLY A 53 8.47 -0.87 -10.28
CA GLY A 53 8.94 -1.98 -11.13
C GLY A 53 8.23 -3.30 -10.87
N THR A 54 7.75 -3.54 -9.64
CA THR A 54 7.11 -4.79 -9.23
C THR A 54 5.60 -4.81 -9.49
N ALA A 55 4.95 -3.65 -9.38
CA ALA A 55 3.51 -3.46 -9.61
C ALA A 55 3.28 -2.20 -10.46
N PRO A 56 3.74 -2.17 -11.72
CA PRO A 56 3.66 -0.97 -12.56
C PRO A 56 2.25 -0.60 -12.98
N MET A 57 1.32 -1.55 -12.99
CA MET A 57 -0.07 -1.37 -13.48
C MET A 57 -0.10 -0.59 -14.80
N ALA A 58 0.81 -0.95 -15.72
CA ALA A 58 1.10 -0.19 -16.92
C ALA A 58 -0.12 0.11 -17.82
N PRO A 59 -1.11 -0.81 -17.97
CA PRO A 59 -2.31 -0.55 -18.78
C PRO A 59 -3.33 0.41 -18.14
N LEU A 60 -3.14 0.81 -16.86
CA LEU A 60 -4.14 1.61 -16.15
C LEU A 60 -4.20 3.06 -16.67
N PRO A 61 -5.37 3.60 -17.04
CA PRO A 61 -5.54 4.99 -17.45
C PRO A 61 -5.60 5.93 -16.23
N ALA A 62 -4.61 5.86 -15.36
CA ALA A 62 -4.48 6.64 -14.14
C ALA A 62 -3.02 7.00 -13.87
N TRP A 63 -2.77 8.09 -13.18
CA TRP A 63 -1.49 8.37 -12.56
C TRP A 63 -1.21 7.33 -11.47
N ARG A 64 -0.05 6.69 -11.51
CA ARG A 64 0.40 5.73 -10.50
C ARG A 64 1.60 6.35 -9.81
N VAL A 65 1.43 6.76 -8.55
CA VAL A 65 2.46 7.45 -7.78
C VAL A 65 2.86 6.58 -6.60
N TYR A 66 4.09 6.13 -6.62
CA TYR A 66 4.67 5.27 -5.59
C TYR A 66 5.43 6.13 -4.59
N LEU A 67 5.15 5.95 -3.30
CA LEU A 67 5.65 6.79 -2.21
C LEU A 67 6.73 6.08 -1.41
N GLY A 68 7.76 6.83 -0.98
CA GLY A 68 8.77 6.34 -0.06
C GLY A 68 8.25 6.31 1.37
N LEU A 69 8.30 5.14 2.04
CA LEU A 69 7.91 5.01 3.44
C LEU A 69 8.85 5.75 4.39
N PRO A 70 8.35 6.21 5.56
CA PRO A 70 9.20 6.70 6.65
C PRO A 70 10.32 5.71 7.00
N LEU A 71 11.49 6.21 7.29
CA LEU A 71 12.69 5.45 7.66
C LEU A 71 13.30 4.57 6.53
N PHE A 72 12.82 4.68 5.28
CA PHE A 72 13.33 3.91 4.15
C PHE A 72 13.79 4.81 3.01
N GLY A 73 14.66 4.26 2.14
CA GLY A 73 15.14 4.96 0.94
C GLY A 73 15.77 6.31 1.24
N ALA A 74 15.24 7.37 0.62
CA ALA A 74 15.67 8.75 0.85
C ALA A 74 15.27 9.33 2.23
N ARG A 75 14.46 8.61 3.00
CA ARG A 75 13.97 9.01 4.34
C ARG A 75 14.68 8.28 5.48
N LEU A 76 15.83 7.66 5.21
CA LEU A 76 16.64 7.06 6.26
C LEU A 76 16.99 8.08 7.34
N PRO A 77 16.90 7.71 8.65
CA PRO A 77 17.27 8.58 9.75
C PRO A 77 18.79 8.84 9.77
N GLU A 78 19.22 9.78 10.61
CA GLU A 78 20.63 9.91 10.95
C GLU A 78 21.13 8.56 11.53
N GLY A 79 22.24 8.05 11.02
CA GLY A 79 22.74 6.70 11.31
C GLY A 79 22.27 5.63 10.30
N GLY A 80 21.40 5.98 9.34
CA GLY A 80 21.03 5.14 8.19
C GLY A 80 20.37 3.82 8.60
N VAL A 81 20.61 2.77 7.81
CA VAL A 81 20.05 1.41 8.02
C VAL A 81 20.42 0.86 9.41
N ALA A 82 21.60 1.20 9.93
CA ALA A 82 22.01 0.74 11.27
C ALA A 82 21.10 1.29 12.37
N GLU A 83 20.60 2.52 12.24
CA GLU A 83 19.61 3.07 13.19
C GLU A 83 18.25 2.39 13.05
N VAL A 84 17.79 2.11 11.83
CA VAL A 84 16.53 1.37 11.59
C VAL A 84 16.61 -0.02 12.25
N ASN A 85 17.71 -0.72 12.05
CA ASN A 85 17.93 -2.04 12.67
C ASN A 85 17.92 -1.95 14.19
N ARG A 86 18.61 -0.95 14.79
CA ARG A 86 18.61 -0.75 16.24
C ARG A 86 17.22 -0.48 16.81
N ARG A 87 16.38 0.28 16.11
CA ARG A 87 14.97 0.48 16.52
C ARG A 87 14.22 -0.84 16.52
N GLY A 88 14.33 -1.62 15.44
CA GLY A 88 13.71 -2.93 15.35
C GLY A 88 14.21 -3.97 16.36
N GLU A 89 15.47 -3.82 16.84
CA GLU A 89 16.04 -4.65 17.90
C GLU A 89 15.59 -4.22 19.31
N ARG A 90 15.43 -2.91 19.55
CA ARG A 90 14.92 -2.40 20.82
C ARG A 90 13.45 -2.73 21.03
N ASP A 91 12.62 -2.32 20.09
CA ASP A 91 11.20 -2.66 20.06
C ASP A 91 10.66 -2.55 18.63
N TYR A 92 10.50 -3.70 17.98
CA TYR A 92 10.07 -3.75 16.59
C TYR A 92 8.70 -3.11 16.37
N LEU A 93 7.76 -3.34 17.28
CA LEU A 93 6.39 -2.86 17.12
C LEU A 93 6.26 -1.37 17.46
N VAL A 94 6.85 -0.97 18.58
CA VAL A 94 6.68 0.39 19.13
C VAL A 94 7.65 1.40 18.50
N GLU A 95 8.89 0.99 18.16
CA GLU A 95 9.90 1.91 17.65
C GLU A 95 10.09 1.87 16.12
N LEU A 96 9.54 0.86 15.46
CA LEU A 96 9.71 0.72 14.00
C LEU A 96 8.37 0.54 13.27
N PHE A 97 7.68 -0.59 13.45
CA PHE A 97 6.53 -0.94 12.61
C PHE A 97 5.36 0.03 12.80
N GLY A 98 4.94 0.26 14.05
CA GLY A 98 3.83 1.15 14.37
C GLY A 98 4.04 2.57 13.85
N PRO A 99 5.14 3.26 14.22
CA PRO A 99 5.43 4.62 13.76
C PRO A 99 5.49 4.76 12.24
N VAL A 100 6.06 3.78 11.52
CA VAL A 100 6.12 3.83 10.05
C VAL A 100 4.73 3.72 9.43
N VAL A 101 3.89 2.80 9.93
CA VAL A 101 2.53 2.61 9.41
C VAL A 101 1.67 3.84 9.69
N GLU A 102 1.75 4.40 10.90
CA GLU A 102 1.01 5.59 11.31
C GLU A 102 1.40 6.82 10.49
N GLU A 103 2.70 7.12 10.40
CA GLU A 103 3.20 8.26 9.64
C GLU A 103 2.86 8.13 8.15
N ALA A 104 3.03 6.93 7.55
CA ALA A 104 2.70 6.70 6.17
C ALA A 104 1.21 6.92 5.86
N ALA A 105 0.30 6.49 6.74
CA ALA A 105 -1.13 6.74 6.59
C ALA A 105 -1.49 8.23 6.75
N ALA A 106 -0.93 8.90 7.75
CA ALA A 106 -1.18 10.31 8.04
C ALA A 106 -0.69 11.26 6.93
N GLU A 107 0.35 10.87 6.19
CA GLU A 107 0.92 11.67 5.10
C GLU A 107 0.06 11.69 3.82
N LEU A 108 -0.76 10.68 3.59
CA LEU A 108 -1.48 10.48 2.32
C LEU A 108 -2.31 11.70 1.90
N HIS A 109 -2.98 12.35 2.85
CA HIS A 109 -3.82 13.51 2.56
C HIS A 109 -2.99 14.70 2.03
N ARG A 110 -1.90 15.08 2.73
CA ARG A 110 -1.05 16.20 2.33
C ARG A 110 -0.28 15.93 1.04
N VAL A 111 0.19 14.69 0.84
CA VAL A 111 0.84 14.24 -0.40
C VAL A 111 -0.14 14.36 -1.56
N THR A 112 -1.36 13.86 -1.41
CA THR A 112 -2.40 13.93 -2.45
C THR A 112 -2.72 15.38 -2.85
N ALA A 113 -2.83 16.28 -1.88
CA ALA A 113 -3.09 17.70 -2.13
C ALA A 113 -1.98 18.33 -2.98
N GLU A 114 -0.70 18.05 -2.68
CA GLU A 114 0.42 18.58 -3.45
C GLU A 114 0.52 17.93 -4.84
N LEU A 115 0.30 16.62 -4.97
CA LEU A 115 0.27 15.95 -6.26
C LEU A 115 -0.81 16.51 -7.19
N ARG A 116 -2.00 16.82 -6.67
CA ARG A 116 -3.07 17.48 -7.44
C ARG A 116 -2.71 18.87 -7.92
N SER A 117 -1.87 19.58 -7.20
CA SER A 117 -1.36 20.89 -7.63
C SER A 117 -0.26 20.80 -8.67
N THR A 118 0.42 19.64 -8.77
CA THR A 118 1.61 19.43 -9.62
C THR A 118 1.29 18.67 -10.90
N PHE A 119 0.40 17.68 -10.83
CA PHE A 119 0.01 16.81 -11.95
C PHE A 119 -1.45 17.06 -12.34
N PRO A 120 -1.81 16.82 -13.62
CA PRO A 120 -3.20 16.88 -14.09
C PRO A 120 -3.98 15.64 -13.61
N VAL A 121 -4.28 15.63 -12.31
CA VAL A 121 -5.04 14.59 -11.61
C VAL A 121 -6.47 15.08 -11.39
N THR A 122 -7.45 14.18 -11.48
CA THR A 122 -8.85 14.51 -11.17
C THR A 122 -9.07 14.72 -9.67
N ASP A 123 -10.13 15.46 -9.31
CA ASP A 123 -10.53 15.66 -7.89
C ASP A 123 -11.28 14.44 -7.28
N ALA A 124 -11.45 13.37 -8.05
CA ALA A 124 -12.07 12.14 -7.58
C ALA A 124 -11.28 11.51 -6.41
N PRO A 125 -11.95 10.70 -5.54
CA PRO A 125 -11.25 9.90 -4.54
C PRO A 125 -10.16 9.03 -5.19
N VAL A 126 -9.05 8.81 -4.48
CA VAL A 126 -7.88 8.12 -5.01
C VAL A 126 -8.00 6.59 -4.93
N GLY A 127 -7.21 5.87 -5.73
CA GLY A 127 -6.89 4.48 -5.48
C GLY A 127 -5.73 4.36 -4.49
N LEU A 128 -5.74 3.33 -3.63
CA LEU A 128 -4.62 3.00 -2.75
C LEU A 128 -4.15 1.57 -2.98
N VAL A 129 -2.85 1.36 -3.10
CA VAL A 129 -2.24 0.02 -3.10
C VAL A 129 -1.09 -0.04 -2.12
N GLY A 130 -1.02 -1.11 -1.32
CA GLY A 130 0.06 -1.30 -0.35
C GLY A 130 0.57 -2.73 -0.29
N VAL A 131 1.82 -2.89 0.12
CA VAL A 131 2.50 -4.18 0.30
C VAL A 131 3.03 -4.28 1.72
N GLY A 132 2.78 -5.38 2.42
CA GLY A 132 3.29 -5.60 3.79
C GLY A 132 2.95 -4.46 4.74
N ALA A 133 3.95 -3.74 5.26
CA ALA A 133 3.75 -2.55 6.09
C ALA A 133 3.00 -1.42 5.35
N GLY A 134 3.25 -1.24 4.05
CA GLY A 134 2.48 -0.30 3.22
C GLY A 134 1.01 -0.71 3.09
N ALA A 135 0.72 -2.02 3.08
CA ALA A 135 -0.66 -2.52 3.13
C ALA A 135 -1.35 -2.20 4.45
N SER A 136 -0.62 -2.30 5.58
CA SER A 136 -1.14 -1.88 6.89
C SER A 136 -1.43 -0.39 6.94
N ALA A 137 -0.61 0.47 6.30
CA ALA A 137 -0.89 1.91 6.18
C ALA A 137 -2.14 2.19 5.34
N VAL A 138 -2.38 1.42 4.26
CA VAL A 138 -3.65 1.49 3.50
C VAL A 138 -4.84 1.11 4.37
N LEU A 139 -4.78 -0.01 5.10
CA LEU A 139 -5.85 -0.44 6.01
C LEU A 139 -6.11 0.57 7.13
N LEU A 140 -5.04 1.16 7.69
CA LEU A 140 -5.16 2.21 8.69
C LEU A 140 -5.86 3.45 8.13
N ASN A 141 -5.48 3.89 6.91
CA ASN A 141 -6.19 5.00 6.26
C ASN A 141 -7.68 4.72 6.05
N LEU A 142 -8.05 3.49 5.67
CA LEU A 142 -9.46 3.10 5.52
C LEU A 142 -10.19 3.13 6.86
N ALA A 143 -9.56 2.66 7.95
CA ALA A 143 -10.15 2.64 9.28
C ALA A 143 -10.32 4.06 9.88
N GLU A 144 -9.35 4.96 9.64
CA GLU A 144 -9.34 6.31 10.21
C GLU A 144 -10.02 7.35 9.30
N GLY A 145 -10.19 7.07 8.00
CA GLY A 145 -10.86 7.98 7.06
C GLY A 145 -10.06 9.25 6.73
N HIS A 146 -8.72 9.19 6.80
CA HIS A 146 -7.87 10.37 6.59
C HIS A 146 -7.89 10.90 5.16
N LEU A 147 -8.04 10.02 4.17
CA LEU A 147 -8.09 10.35 2.75
C LEU A 147 -9.26 9.61 2.09
N PRO A 148 -10.15 10.32 1.33
CA PRO A 148 -11.20 9.66 0.56
C PRO A 148 -10.63 8.71 -0.51
N VAL A 149 -11.08 7.46 -0.51
CA VAL A 149 -10.60 6.37 -1.37
C VAL A 149 -11.74 5.85 -2.24
N SER A 150 -11.47 5.63 -3.53
CA SER A 150 -12.42 5.02 -4.46
C SER A 150 -12.26 3.50 -4.59
N ALA A 151 -11.04 3.01 -4.42
CA ALA A 151 -10.70 1.59 -4.44
C ALA A 151 -9.38 1.35 -3.72
N ALA A 152 -9.23 0.20 -3.07
CA ALA A 152 -7.99 -0.18 -2.41
C ALA A 152 -7.57 -1.60 -2.79
N ALA A 153 -6.26 -1.86 -2.72
CA ALA A 153 -5.68 -3.20 -2.83
C ALA A 153 -4.55 -3.36 -1.80
N VAL A 154 -4.50 -4.51 -1.14
CA VAL A 154 -3.48 -4.84 -0.16
C VAL A 154 -2.83 -6.18 -0.51
N ILE A 155 -1.50 -6.21 -0.53
CA ILE A 155 -0.70 -7.38 -0.90
C ILE A 155 0.07 -7.84 0.32
N ASN A 156 -0.10 -9.10 0.70
CA ASN A 156 0.49 -9.68 1.90
C ASN A 156 0.31 -8.75 3.13
N PRO A 157 -0.94 -8.30 3.42
CA PRO A 157 -1.17 -7.33 4.48
C PRO A 157 -0.83 -7.91 5.85
N VAL A 158 -0.09 -7.15 6.65
CA VAL A 158 0.05 -7.47 8.08
C VAL A 158 -1.27 -7.10 8.75
N VAL A 159 -2.14 -8.08 8.88
CA VAL A 159 -3.52 -7.90 9.42
C VAL A 159 -3.55 -7.77 10.93
N ASP A 160 -2.56 -8.36 11.61
CA ASP A 160 -2.28 -8.24 13.04
C ASP A 160 -0.75 -8.24 13.22
N PRO A 161 -0.15 -7.21 13.84
CA PRO A 161 1.30 -7.16 14.07
C PRO A 161 1.86 -8.35 14.86
N ALA A 162 1.04 -9.03 15.66
CA ALA A 162 1.46 -10.24 16.36
C ALA A 162 1.97 -11.33 15.40
N LEU A 163 1.51 -11.36 14.15
CA LEU A 163 1.99 -12.32 13.15
C LEU A 163 3.46 -12.07 12.79
N VAL A 164 3.84 -10.82 12.58
CA VAL A 164 5.23 -10.46 12.28
C VAL A 164 6.12 -10.69 13.51
N ILE A 165 5.64 -10.37 14.71
CA ILE A 165 6.33 -10.68 15.96
C ILE A 165 6.60 -12.19 16.07
N ALA A 166 5.57 -13.02 15.88
CA ALA A 166 5.72 -14.48 15.92
C ALA A 166 6.69 -15.00 14.84
N ALA A 167 6.68 -14.43 13.61
CA ALA A 167 7.64 -14.78 12.58
C ALA A 167 9.08 -14.41 12.97
N ARG A 168 9.28 -13.23 13.56
CA ARG A 168 10.59 -12.80 14.08
C ARG A 168 11.08 -13.70 15.23
N GLU A 169 10.23 -14.05 16.19
CA GLU A 169 10.58 -14.98 17.25
C GLU A 169 11.03 -16.33 16.71
N ARG A 170 10.32 -16.88 15.71
CA ARG A 170 10.75 -18.14 15.05
C ARG A 170 12.11 -18.01 14.38
N HIS A 171 12.37 -16.85 13.75
CA HIS A 171 13.62 -16.64 13.02
C HIS A 171 14.82 -16.36 13.93
N THR A 172 14.64 -15.58 14.98
CA THR A 172 15.72 -15.14 15.88
C THR A 172 15.89 -16.02 17.10
N GLY A 173 14.87 -16.79 17.48
CA GLY A 173 14.81 -17.52 18.75
C GLY A 173 14.63 -16.63 19.98
N ALA A 174 14.49 -15.31 19.81
CA ALA A 174 14.30 -14.37 20.91
C ALA A 174 12.80 -14.13 21.13
N HIS A 175 12.36 -14.13 22.38
CA HIS A 175 10.98 -13.79 22.72
C HIS A 175 10.79 -12.28 22.75
N TYR A 176 9.66 -11.82 22.21
CA TYR A 176 9.24 -10.43 22.25
C TYR A 176 8.54 -10.09 23.57
N GLU A 177 8.96 -9.02 24.22
CA GLU A 177 8.34 -8.54 25.43
C GLU A 177 7.11 -7.69 25.12
N TRP A 178 5.92 -8.21 25.39
CA TRP A 178 4.66 -7.51 25.20
C TRP A 178 4.42 -6.49 26.33
N THR A 179 4.95 -5.29 26.15
CA THR A 179 4.68 -4.16 27.04
C THR A 179 3.25 -3.62 26.85
N GLU A 180 2.77 -2.78 27.78
CA GLU A 180 1.49 -2.09 27.65
C GLU A 180 1.43 -1.27 26.36
N GLN A 181 2.52 -0.59 26.00
CA GLN A 181 2.63 0.18 24.77
C GLN A 181 2.56 -0.73 23.53
N ALA A 182 3.21 -1.89 23.56
CA ALA A 182 3.14 -2.86 22.47
C ALA A 182 1.71 -3.40 22.28
N TRP A 183 1.01 -3.69 23.36
CA TRP A 183 -0.41 -4.10 23.31
C TRP A 183 -1.30 -3.00 22.75
N ASN A 184 -1.08 -1.74 23.14
CA ASN A 184 -1.81 -0.60 22.60
C ASN A 184 -1.54 -0.44 21.10
N THR A 185 -0.25 -0.50 20.68
CA THR A 185 0.13 -0.43 19.24
C THR A 185 -0.50 -1.57 18.44
N ARG A 186 -0.49 -2.80 18.96
CA ARG A 186 -1.19 -3.90 18.32
C ARG A 186 -2.68 -3.63 18.18
N GLY A 187 -3.33 -3.11 19.23
CA GLY A 187 -4.79 -2.90 19.25
C GLY A 187 -5.29 -2.02 18.11
N TRP A 188 -4.58 -0.95 17.76
CA TRP A 188 -5.00 -0.08 16.66
C TRP A 188 -4.50 -0.54 15.28
N LEU A 189 -3.62 -1.56 15.21
CA LEU A 189 -3.16 -2.21 13.97
C LEU A 189 -3.74 -3.62 13.78
N ASP A 190 -4.63 -4.09 14.63
CA ASP A 190 -5.38 -5.34 14.44
C ASP A 190 -6.62 -5.08 13.57
N PHE A 191 -6.42 -5.15 12.26
CA PHE A 191 -7.46 -4.85 11.28
C PHE A 191 -8.55 -5.92 11.20
N GLY A 192 -8.29 -7.14 11.66
CA GLY A 192 -9.31 -8.17 11.83
C GLY A 192 -10.35 -7.75 12.86
N SER A 193 -9.90 -7.26 14.01
CA SER A 193 -10.77 -6.74 15.07
C SER A 193 -11.43 -5.40 14.69
N ARG A 194 -10.83 -4.64 13.78
CA ARG A 194 -11.30 -3.33 13.27
C ARG A 194 -12.01 -3.41 11.91
N ALA A 195 -12.51 -4.59 11.53
CA ALA A 195 -13.12 -4.80 10.21
C ALA A 195 -14.29 -3.84 9.91
N GLU A 196 -15.11 -3.52 10.91
CA GLU A 196 -16.21 -2.53 10.79
C GLU A 196 -15.65 -1.14 10.45
N GLU A 197 -14.56 -0.72 11.08
CA GLU A 197 -13.94 0.59 10.82
C GLU A 197 -13.31 0.62 9.42
N VAL A 198 -12.56 -0.42 9.03
CA VAL A 198 -11.94 -0.55 7.71
C VAL A 198 -12.96 -0.51 6.57
N SER A 199 -14.17 -1.05 6.80
CA SER A 199 -15.24 -1.14 5.81
C SER A 199 -16.27 -0.02 5.86
N ARG A 200 -16.15 0.93 6.79
CA ARG A 200 -17.13 1.99 7.09
C ARG A 200 -17.61 2.76 5.85
N ASP A 201 -16.69 3.12 4.97
CA ASP A 201 -17.00 3.90 3.77
C ASP A 201 -17.36 3.04 2.55
N GLY A 202 -17.45 1.72 2.71
CA GLY A 202 -17.79 0.78 1.65
C GLY A 202 -16.79 0.76 0.48
N VAL A 203 -15.52 1.12 0.73
CA VAL A 203 -14.46 1.17 -0.29
C VAL A 203 -14.22 -0.23 -0.83
N PRO A 204 -14.27 -0.43 -2.16
CA PRO A 204 -13.90 -1.71 -2.77
C PRO A 204 -12.46 -2.10 -2.42
N LEU A 205 -12.27 -3.32 -1.87
CA LEU A 205 -10.98 -3.81 -1.40
C LEU A 205 -10.60 -5.16 -2.02
N LEU A 206 -9.42 -5.21 -2.64
CA LEU A 206 -8.77 -6.44 -3.07
C LEU A 206 -7.71 -6.86 -2.04
N VAL A 207 -7.82 -8.05 -1.51
CA VAL A 207 -6.79 -8.70 -0.67
C VAL A 207 -6.04 -9.71 -1.51
N VAL A 208 -4.73 -9.55 -1.64
CA VAL A 208 -3.83 -10.49 -2.34
C VAL A 208 -2.92 -11.14 -1.31
N SER A 209 -2.97 -12.47 -1.23
CA SER A 209 -2.09 -13.25 -0.34
C SER A 209 -1.12 -14.10 -1.13
N GLY A 210 0.12 -14.16 -0.69
CA GLY A 210 1.12 -15.07 -1.24
C GLY A 210 0.94 -16.49 -0.70
N GLY A 211 0.86 -17.48 -1.61
CA GLY A 211 0.77 -18.88 -1.22
C GLY A 211 2.04 -19.44 -0.56
N ARG A 212 3.18 -18.70 -0.69
CA ARG A 212 4.46 -19.01 -0.04
C ARG A 212 4.85 -17.96 1.00
N ASP A 213 3.90 -17.18 1.49
CA ASP A 213 4.16 -16.22 2.56
C ASP A 213 4.26 -16.94 3.91
N GLU A 214 5.47 -16.98 4.48
CA GLU A 214 5.75 -17.59 5.79
C GLU A 214 5.67 -16.58 6.94
N VAL A 215 5.56 -15.28 6.63
CA VAL A 215 5.40 -14.19 7.62
C VAL A 215 3.93 -13.97 7.92
N VAL A 216 3.13 -13.77 6.86
CA VAL A 216 1.68 -13.62 6.91
C VAL A 216 1.04 -14.67 6.00
N PRO A 217 0.89 -15.91 6.46
CA PRO A 217 0.29 -16.99 5.68
C PRO A 217 -1.10 -16.62 5.11
N PRO A 218 -1.49 -17.17 3.94
CA PRO A 218 -2.68 -16.73 3.20
C PRO A 218 -4.00 -16.91 3.95
N GLU A 219 -4.06 -17.75 4.97
CA GLU A 219 -5.22 -17.90 5.86
C GLU A 219 -5.54 -16.62 6.64
N HIS A 220 -4.55 -15.76 6.91
CA HIS A 220 -4.77 -14.47 7.58
C HIS A 220 -5.41 -13.44 6.65
N GLY A 221 -5.02 -13.42 5.36
CA GLY A 221 -5.71 -12.62 4.36
C GLY A 221 -7.16 -13.08 4.15
N ARG A 222 -7.40 -14.39 4.23
CA ARG A 222 -8.77 -14.95 4.20
C ARG A 222 -9.57 -14.54 5.44
N ALA A 223 -8.97 -14.62 6.64
CA ALA A 223 -9.64 -14.21 7.86
C ALA A 223 -10.02 -12.72 7.84
N LEU A 224 -9.13 -11.86 7.31
CA LEU A 224 -9.46 -10.44 7.09
C LEU A 224 -10.63 -10.29 6.12
N HIS A 225 -10.57 -10.98 4.96
CA HIS A 225 -11.68 -10.98 4.00
C HIS A 225 -12.99 -11.39 4.64
N ASP A 226 -13.01 -12.49 5.40
CA ASP A 226 -14.24 -13.02 6.01
C ASP A 226 -14.80 -12.06 7.08
N ALA A 227 -13.92 -11.38 7.83
CA ALA A 227 -14.33 -10.35 8.77
C ALA A 227 -14.96 -9.13 8.05
N LEU A 228 -14.37 -8.68 6.94
CA LEU A 228 -14.87 -7.56 6.15
C LEU A 228 -16.17 -7.91 5.40
N ALA A 229 -16.34 -9.16 4.97
CA ALA A 229 -17.52 -9.61 4.22
C ALA A 229 -18.86 -9.45 4.98
N ALA A 230 -18.79 -9.31 6.31
CA ALA A 230 -19.96 -9.01 7.12
C ALA A 230 -20.45 -7.54 6.95
N HIS A 231 -19.64 -6.66 6.39
CA HIS A 231 -19.86 -5.22 6.37
C HIS A 231 -19.94 -4.62 4.96
N VAL A 232 -19.48 -5.34 3.93
CA VAL A 232 -19.44 -4.84 2.55
C VAL A 232 -20.11 -5.82 1.58
N PRO A 233 -20.67 -5.35 0.45
CA PRO A 233 -21.26 -6.23 -0.56
C PRO A 233 -20.18 -7.07 -1.27
N GLU A 234 -20.53 -8.28 -1.70
CA GLU A 234 -19.63 -9.25 -2.31
C GLU A 234 -18.81 -8.69 -3.48
N HIS A 235 -19.41 -7.84 -4.32
CA HIS A 235 -18.74 -7.25 -5.48
C HIS A 235 -17.68 -6.20 -5.08
N ALA A 236 -17.73 -5.67 -3.87
CA ALA A 236 -16.78 -4.69 -3.34
C ALA A 236 -15.62 -5.34 -2.55
N LEU A 237 -15.58 -6.66 -2.42
CA LEU A 237 -14.55 -7.37 -1.68
C LEU A 237 -14.09 -8.61 -2.44
N ARG A 238 -12.78 -8.75 -2.59
CA ARG A 238 -12.18 -9.94 -3.22
C ARG A 238 -10.91 -10.35 -2.48
N HIS A 239 -10.75 -11.67 -2.28
CA HIS A 239 -9.51 -12.27 -1.83
C HIS A 239 -8.97 -13.23 -2.90
N ILE A 240 -7.70 -13.09 -3.24
CA ILE A 240 -6.99 -14.01 -4.15
C ILE A 240 -5.71 -14.51 -3.48
N VAL A 241 -5.36 -15.76 -3.77
CA VAL A 241 -4.07 -16.35 -3.38
C VAL A 241 -3.24 -16.57 -4.63
N VAL A 242 -2.04 -15.97 -4.68
CA VAL A 242 -1.08 -16.18 -5.76
C VAL A 242 -0.12 -17.28 -5.33
N PRO A 243 -0.14 -18.48 -5.94
CA PRO A 243 0.49 -19.69 -5.37
C PRO A 243 1.99 -19.56 -5.09
N ASP A 244 2.73 -18.92 -6.01
CA ASP A 244 4.18 -18.81 -5.93
C ASP A 244 4.68 -17.46 -5.37
N LEU A 245 3.78 -16.62 -4.86
CA LEU A 245 4.13 -15.35 -4.24
C LEU A 245 4.58 -15.60 -2.79
N ALA A 246 5.76 -15.09 -2.45
CA ALA A 246 6.28 -15.05 -1.09
C ALA A 246 5.88 -13.74 -0.38
N HIS A 247 6.32 -13.56 0.88
CA HIS A 247 6.13 -12.29 1.60
C HIS A 247 6.79 -11.12 0.85
N SER A 248 8.06 -11.30 0.47
CA SER A 248 8.74 -10.39 -0.45
C SER A 248 8.23 -10.59 -1.87
N ILE A 249 7.59 -9.57 -2.44
CA ILE A 249 7.02 -9.67 -3.80
C ILE A 249 8.00 -9.21 -4.89
N GLY A 250 9.14 -8.64 -4.52
CA GLY A 250 10.22 -8.20 -5.39
C GLY A 250 11.54 -8.93 -5.14
N PRO A 251 12.49 -8.85 -6.08
CA PRO A 251 13.83 -9.43 -5.91
C PRO A 251 14.67 -8.62 -4.91
N GLU A 252 15.59 -9.29 -4.23
CA GLU A 252 16.62 -8.62 -3.40
C GLU A 252 17.55 -7.75 -4.28
N PRO A 253 18.07 -6.61 -3.77
CA PRO A 253 17.81 -6.03 -2.45
C PRO A 253 16.55 -5.16 -2.37
N GLY A 254 15.73 -5.07 -3.42
CA GLY A 254 14.46 -4.36 -3.41
C GLY A 254 14.53 -2.83 -3.39
N LEU A 255 15.66 -2.24 -3.80
CA LEU A 255 15.89 -0.79 -3.83
C LEU A 255 15.72 -0.19 -5.23
N ARG A 256 15.71 -1.02 -6.27
CA ARG A 256 15.60 -0.61 -7.68
C ARG A 256 14.60 -1.51 -8.40
N PRO A 257 14.02 -1.03 -9.52
CA PRO A 257 13.20 -1.88 -10.37
C PRO A 257 13.95 -3.14 -10.78
N GLY A 258 13.29 -4.27 -10.67
CA GLY A 258 13.78 -5.57 -11.13
C GLY A 258 12.81 -6.20 -12.12
N PRO A 259 13.19 -7.30 -12.78
CA PRO A 259 12.28 -8.02 -13.65
C PRO A 259 11.11 -8.59 -12.84
N LEU A 260 9.90 -8.51 -13.42
CA LEU A 260 8.72 -9.15 -12.83
C LEU A 260 8.89 -10.66 -12.79
N THR A 261 8.67 -11.25 -11.63
CA THR A 261 8.52 -12.69 -11.49
C THR A 261 7.18 -13.16 -12.05
N PRO A 262 6.97 -14.44 -12.41
CA PRO A 262 5.66 -14.94 -12.82
C PRO A 262 4.55 -14.62 -11.81
N ALA A 263 4.81 -14.75 -10.51
CA ALA A 263 3.88 -14.38 -9.45
C ALA A 263 3.62 -12.86 -9.42
N GLY A 264 4.66 -12.05 -9.63
CA GLY A 264 4.54 -10.58 -9.76
C GLY A 264 3.67 -10.17 -10.93
N VAL A 265 3.80 -10.83 -12.09
CA VAL A 265 2.92 -10.58 -13.26
C VAL A 265 1.45 -10.86 -12.94
N LEU A 266 1.15 -11.96 -12.24
CA LEU A 266 -0.22 -12.28 -11.84
C LEU A 266 -0.77 -11.25 -10.85
N THR A 267 0.05 -10.82 -9.90
CA THR A 267 -0.31 -9.78 -8.93
C THR A 267 -0.58 -8.45 -9.62
N ASP A 268 0.33 -7.98 -10.48
CA ASP A 268 0.18 -6.72 -11.23
C ASP A 268 -1.07 -6.71 -12.11
N ARG A 269 -1.37 -7.84 -12.76
CA ARG A 269 -2.59 -8.01 -13.55
C ARG A 269 -3.85 -7.90 -12.69
N ALA A 270 -3.89 -8.56 -11.54
CA ALA A 270 -5.03 -8.49 -10.63
C ALA A 270 -5.27 -7.06 -10.10
N LEU A 271 -4.20 -6.34 -9.76
CA LEU A 271 -4.26 -4.93 -9.38
C LEU A 271 -4.81 -4.06 -10.52
N THR A 272 -4.29 -4.24 -11.73
CA THR A 272 -4.70 -3.49 -12.91
C THR A 272 -6.19 -3.69 -13.21
N GLU A 273 -6.67 -4.93 -13.19
CA GLU A 273 -8.09 -5.26 -13.39
C GLU A 273 -8.97 -4.65 -12.30
N TRP A 274 -8.53 -4.73 -11.03
CA TRP A 274 -9.26 -4.19 -9.89
C TRP A 274 -9.44 -2.68 -9.99
N PHE A 275 -8.36 -1.94 -10.18
CA PHE A 275 -8.42 -0.49 -10.29
C PHE A 275 -9.13 -0.05 -11.56
N HIS A 276 -8.96 -0.75 -12.68
CA HIS A 276 -9.71 -0.45 -13.90
C HIS A 276 -11.21 -0.53 -13.68
N LEU A 277 -11.68 -1.57 -12.98
CA LEU A 277 -13.10 -1.76 -12.67
C LEU A 277 -13.63 -0.66 -11.74
N HIS A 278 -12.92 -0.35 -10.67
CA HIS A 278 -13.46 0.48 -9.59
C HIS A 278 -13.15 1.98 -9.73
N LEU A 279 -12.03 2.38 -10.34
CA LEU A 279 -11.75 3.79 -10.62
C LEU A 279 -12.67 4.34 -11.73
N THR A 280 -12.91 3.58 -12.79
CA THR A 280 -13.75 4.02 -13.92
C THR A 280 -15.24 4.03 -13.57
N SER A 281 -15.71 3.07 -12.75
CA SER A 281 -17.12 3.03 -12.32
C SER A 281 -17.53 4.24 -11.49
N SER A 282 -16.64 4.79 -10.68
CA SER A 282 -16.88 6.00 -9.89
C SER A 282 -17.06 7.26 -10.74
N SER A 283 -16.48 7.29 -11.94
CA SER A 283 -16.62 8.40 -12.90
C SER A 283 -17.95 8.37 -13.65
N GLN A 284 -18.52 7.20 -13.90
CA GLN A 284 -19.77 7.05 -14.68
C GLN A 284 -21.03 7.32 -13.85
N VAL A 285 -21.03 7.04 -12.55
CA VAL A 285 -22.22 7.24 -11.70
C VAL A 285 -22.54 8.74 -11.50
N ARG A 286 -21.54 9.63 -11.55
CA ARG A 286 -21.76 11.08 -11.47
C ARG A 286 -22.28 11.71 -12.76
N GLY A 287 -22.06 11.10 -13.92
CA GLY A 287 -22.55 11.59 -15.22
C GLY A 287 -24.00 11.21 -15.54
N ALA A 288 -24.56 10.21 -14.86
CA ALA A 288 -25.93 9.74 -15.11
C ALA A 288 -27.00 10.40 -14.23
N GLY A 289 -26.60 11.25 -13.28
CA GLY A 289 -27.52 11.97 -12.37
C GLY A 289 -27.84 13.41 -12.78
N GLU A 290 -27.27 13.93 -13.88
CA GLU A 290 -27.48 15.30 -14.37
C GLU A 290 -28.09 15.38 -15.78
N ALA A 291 -28.85 14.36 -16.20
CA ALA A 291 -29.59 14.40 -17.46
C ALA A 291 -31.12 14.37 -17.25
#